data_b0435b8e5c050132df570d70aaefc38c
#
_entry.id   b0435b8e5c050132df570d70aaefc38c
#
_cell.length_a   1.000
_cell.length_b   1.000
_cell.length_c   1.000
_cell.angle_alpha   90.00
_cell.angle_beta   90.00
_cell.angle_gamma   90.00
#
_symmetry.space_group_name_H-M   'P 1'
#
loop_
_entity.id
_entity.type
_entity.pdbx_description
1 polymer ?
#
loop_
_entity_poly.entity_id
_entity_poly.type
_entity_poly.pdbx_seq_one_letter_code
_entity_poly.pdbx_strand_id
1 'polypeptide(L)'
;MKNQSIGKNLIYQRKLKGYSQEELSAKTEVTVRTIQRIEKGDVNPHLQTIKMLATALDINVDELLNLENPKEEAIQKKWLLLLHGTPLLGFVLPFCNVLFPLFLWIHKREDNVLYDRHGAKVINFHITVLLLYAIAFVALLTIEKWGFIIFISVVPLCILIVLANLIYAIKEYKCYYPLAIPFLKFKESKTVKYVLLLFTLLAFANCVPQKTEGISRLDGTEISKDSLTKKINQLVTDAQVQGVAVAIFDNKQPVYQNTFGYKDFQKKSILTDSTNIYGASLSKAVFSVLVMKLVEDNVIDLDTPLESYLPKKIHEYEPQTRWHDNYSDLQTDSLYHKITARMCLAHTTGFANWRFFESDRKLRVNNAPGSKYGYSGEGFVYLQVVLEKLTGKGLEELAQEIIFEPLQMNNSSYQWIPRFEKDFAYGHMTDGKKYGKDIDNEPRSGSTLETTASDYIKFLTAILNQELLSKASYDEIFSSQIRIYSLKHFGPDAATTTTKYDTINLSCGLGWVYFETPYGKAVSKGGHGDGFQHYSILFPELGKGMLIMTNSDNGESIYKELLESAIADKYTPSEWSNYIPYDKK
;
A
#
# COMPACT_ATOMS: atom_id res chain seq x y z
N MET A 1 21.89 -54.89 19.35
CA MET A 1 21.26 -54.00 20.36
C MET A 1 19.78 -54.32 20.67
N LYS A 2 18.98 -54.98 19.80
CA LYS A 2 17.56 -55.33 20.09
C LYS A 2 17.35 -56.30 21.26
N ASN A 3 18.28 -57.23 21.48
CA ASN A 3 18.10 -58.29 22.52
C ASN A 3 18.25 -57.76 23.97
N GLN A 4 18.98 -56.69 24.21
CA GLN A 4 19.14 -56.11 25.58
C GLN A 4 17.92 -55.33 26.06
N SER A 5 17.03 -54.90 25.16
CA SER A 5 15.84 -54.15 25.53
C SER A 5 14.72 -55.03 26.08
N ILE A 6 14.44 -56.18 25.40
CA ILE A 6 13.39 -57.13 25.84
C ILE A 6 13.68 -57.69 27.21
N GLY A 7 14.93 -58.12 27.47
CA GLY A 7 15.33 -58.64 28.78
C GLY A 7 15.18 -57.60 29.91
N LYS A 8 15.58 -56.37 29.65
CA LYS A 8 15.42 -55.26 30.62
C LYS A 8 13.96 -54.96 30.93
N ASN A 9 13.11 -54.97 29.91
CA ASN A 9 11.68 -54.72 30.05
C ASN A 9 11.02 -55.84 30.82
N LEU A 10 11.40 -57.09 30.55
CA LEU A 10 10.90 -58.24 31.28
C LEU A 10 11.27 -58.16 32.76
N ILE A 11 12.52 -57.82 33.09
CA ILE A 11 12.97 -57.62 34.50
C ILE A 11 12.14 -56.52 35.15
N TYR A 12 11.95 -55.41 34.47
CA TYR A 12 11.21 -54.27 35.01
C TYR A 12 9.76 -54.62 35.31
N GLN A 13 9.03 -55.18 34.34
CA GLN A 13 7.63 -55.52 34.49
C GLN A 13 7.42 -56.65 35.52
N ARG A 14 8.29 -57.67 35.52
CA ARG A 14 8.25 -58.74 36.54
C ARG A 14 8.42 -58.20 37.96
N LYS A 15 9.42 -57.33 38.16
CA LYS A 15 9.66 -56.66 39.47
C LYS A 15 8.53 -55.76 39.87
N LEU A 16 7.91 -55.04 38.92
CA LEU A 16 6.75 -54.15 39.15
C LEU A 16 5.55 -54.94 39.67
N LYS A 17 5.34 -56.15 39.18
CA LYS A 17 4.29 -57.08 39.64
C LYS A 17 4.71 -57.87 40.87
N GLY A 18 5.95 -57.72 41.39
CA GLY A 18 6.47 -58.37 42.57
C GLY A 18 6.82 -59.86 42.36
N TYR A 19 6.95 -60.37 41.14
CA TYR A 19 7.21 -61.77 40.86
C TYR A 19 8.70 -62.10 40.87
N SER A 20 9.06 -63.27 41.45
CA SER A 20 10.34 -63.91 41.22
C SER A 20 10.38 -64.56 39.82
N GLN A 21 11.54 -64.99 39.36
CA GLN A 21 11.65 -65.71 38.07
C GLN A 21 10.91 -67.06 38.12
N GLU A 22 10.91 -67.72 39.26
CA GLU A 22 10.22 -68.96 39.57
C GLU A 22 8.70 -68.76 39.55
N GLU A 23 8.20 -67.69 40.17
CA GLU A 23 6.77 -67.36 40.17
C GLU A 23 6.27 -67.00 38.76
N LEU A 24 7.07 -66.27 37.99
CA LEU A 24 6.71 -65.96 36.59
C LEU A 24 6.72 -67.24 35.74
N SER A 25 7.67 -68.16 35.95
CA SER A 25 7.71 -69.48 35.32
C SER A 25 6.49 -70.30 35.66
N ALA A 26 6.06 -70.33 36.94
CA ALA A 26 4.87 -71.07 37.37
C ALA A 26 3.55 -70.52 36.76
N LYS A 27 3.51 -69.23 36.41
CA LYS A 27 2.35 -68.58 35.74
C LYS A 27 2.36 -68.68 34.22
N THR A 28 3.45 -69.21 33.68
CA THR A 28 3.64 -69.39 32.21
C THR A 28 4.13 -70.79 31.93
N GLU A 29 4.03 -71.25 30.69
CA GLU A 29 4.67 -72.49 30.24
C GLU A 29 6.17 -72.29 29.92
N VAL A 30 6.76 -71.17 30.35
CA VAL A 30 8.15 -70.78 30.06
C VAL A 30 9.02 -71.18 31.25
N THR A 31 10.05 -72.04 31.02
CA THR A 31 10.94 -72.47 32.09
C THR A 31 11.75 -71.32 32.71
N VAL A 32 12.09 -71.45 34.01
CA VAL A 32 12.95 -70.46 34.73
C VAL A 32 14.23 -70.18 33.95
N ARG A 33 14.87 -71.24 33.39
CA ARG A 33 16.11 -71.12 32.61
C ARG A 33 15.91 -70.26 31.34
N THR A 34 14.76 -70.37 30.71
CA THR A 34 14.42 -69.58 29.53
C THR A 34 14.18 -68.12 29.94
N ILE A 35 13.46 -67.83 31.02
CA ILE A 35 13.26 -66.49 31.57
C ILE A 35 14.60 -65.82 31.88
N GLN A 36 15.51 -66.53 32.58
CA GLN A 36 16.85 -66.07 32.90
C GLN A 36 17.67 -65.69 31.67
N ARG A 37 17.63 -66.50 30.61
CA ARG A 37 18.33 -66.24 29.35
C ARG A 37 17.75 -65.04 28.60
N ILE A 38 16.43 -64.86 28.65
CA ILE A 38 15.76 -63.68 28.06
C ILE A 38 16.17 -62.43 28.86
N GLU A 39 16.12 -62.48 30.18
CA GLU A 39 16.48 -61.35 31.05
C GLU A 39 17.95 -60.92 30.92
N LYS A 40 18.87 -61.90 30.69
CA LYS A 40 20.29 -61.61 30.41
C LYS A 40 20.54 -61.12 28.98
N GLY A 41 19.57 -61.29 28.07
CA GLY A 41 19.73 -60.96 26.67
C GLY A 41 20.46 -62.04 25.85
N ASP A 42 20.62 -63.24 26.41
CA ASP A 42 21.33 -64.36 25.81
C ASP A 42 20.50 -65.05 24.66
N VAL A 43 19.20 -64.80 24.67
CA VAL A 43 18.30 -65.41 23.71
C VAL A 43 17.23 -64.42 23.27
N ASN A 44 16.85 -64.46 21.97
CA ASN A 44 15.74 -63.68 21.45
C ASN A 44 14.47 -64.57 21.49
N PRO A 45 13.50 -64.28 22.39
CA PRO A 45 12.31 -65.12 22.52
C PRO A 45 11.42 -65.02 21.27
N HIS A 46 10.80 -66.13 20.93
CA HIS A 46 9.77 -66.16 19.88
C HIS A 46 8.54 -65.32 20.32
N LEU A 47 7.80 -64.79 19.34
CA LEU A 47 6.63 -63.94 19.60
C LEU A 47 5.59 -64.61 20.52
N GLN A 48 5.44 -65.94 20.41
CA GLN A 48 4.55 -66.72 21.26
C GLN A 48 5.01 -66.70 22.73
N THR A 49 6.31 -66.87 23.00
CA THR A 49 6.89 -66.76 24.36
C THR A 49 6.69 -65.36 24.93
N ILE A 50 6.83 -64.33 24.11
CA ILE A 50 6.58 -62.95 24.55
C ILE A 50 5.11 -62.73 24.89
N LYS A 51 4.17 -63.30 24.09
CA LYS A 51 2.75 -63.23 24.42
C LYS A 51 2.40 -63.95 25.70
N MET A 52 2.96 -65.13 25.95
CA MET A 52 2.74 -65.86 27.20
C MET A 52 3.25 -65.06 28.44
N LEU A 53 4.44 -64.48 28.32
CA LEU A 53 5.01 -63.63 29.39
C LEU A 53 4.19 -62.36 29.62
N ALA A 54 3.73 -61.67 28.54
CA ALA A 54 2.91 -60.49 28.64
C ALA A 54 1.55 -60.80 29.30
N THR A 55 0.90 -61.89 28.90
CA THR A 55 -0.36 -62.35 29.51
C THR A 55 -0.20 -62.66 30.99
N ALA A 56 0.86 -63.35 31.40
CA ALA A 56 1.11 -63.67 32.82
C ALA A 56 1.46 -62.44 33.66
N LEU A 57 2.00 -61.38 33.03
CA LEU A 57 2.31 -60.12 33.66
C LEU A 57 1.12 -59.12 33.56
N ASP A 58 0.04 -59.49 32.90
CA ASP A 58 -1.13 -58.65 32.65
C ASP A 58 -0.74 -57.26 32.06
N ILE A 59 0.02 -57.32 30.95
CA ILE A 59 0.52 -56.19 30.19
C ILE A 59 0.36 -56.43 28.66
N ASN A 60 0.43 -55.34 27.87
CA ASN A 60 0.46 -55.48 26.43
C ASN A 60 1.81 -56.04 25.94
N VAL A 61 1.78 -56.82 24.88
CA VAL A 61 2.98 -57.40 24.26
C VAL A 61 3.99 -56.34 23.84
N ASP A 62 3.52 -55.16 23.47
CA ASP A 62 4.33 -54.02 23.06
C ASP A 62 5.17 -53.45 24.19
N GLU A 63 4.75 -53.59 25.45
CA GLU A 63 5.51 -53.17 26.63
C GLU A 63 6.76 -54.06 26.88
N LEU A 64 6.74 -55.30 26.45
CA LEU A 64 7.92 -56.16 26.46
C LEU A 64 8.82 -56.00 25.25
N LEU A 65 8.22 -55.73 24.07
CA LEU A 65 8.95 -55.66 22.79
C LEU A 65 9.70 -54.35 22.57
N ASN A 66 9.36 -53.30 23.34
CA ASN A 66 9.83 -51.92 23.04
C ASN A 66 9.73 -51.61 21.54
N LEU A 67 8.61 -52.03 20.94
CA LEU A 67 8.29 -51.61 19.60
C LEU A 67 8.03 -50.08 19.68
N GLU A 68 8.97 -49.31 19.20
CA GLU A 68 8.68 -47.90 18.92
C GLU A 68 7.40 -47.87 18.12
N ASN A 69 6.34 -47.32 18.70
CA ASN A 69 5.06 -47.21 18.02
C ASN A 69 5.28 -46.32 16.79
N PRO A 70 5.22 -46.88 15.54
CA PRO A 70 5.52 -46.06 14.34
C PRO A 70 4.60 -44.84 14.23
N LYS A 71 3.40 -44.92 14.83
CA LYS A 71 2.48 -43.75 14.92
C LYS A 71 2.99 -42.70 15.88
N GLU A 72 3.58 -43.10 17.01
CA GLU A 72 4.09 -42.16 18.01
C GLU A 72 5.35 -41.44 17.52
N GLU A 73 6.25 -42.16 16.87
CA GLU A 73 7.43 -41.59 16.21
C GLU A 73 7.03 -40.60 15.10
N ALA A 74 6.05 -40.96 14.28
CA ALA A 74 5.51 -40.09 13.23
C ALA A 74 4.87 -38.80 13.83
N ILE A 75 4.14 -38.96 14.95
CA ILE A 75 3.54 -37.83 15.69
C ILE A 75 4.62 -36.93 16.28
N GLN A 76 5.66 -37.50 16.89
CA GLN A 76 6.79 -36.74 17.45
C GLN A 76 7.50 -35.93 16.34
N LYS A 77 7.83 -36.55 15.22
CA LYS A 77 8.44 -35.87 14.06
C LYS A 77 7.56 -34.74 13.53
N LYS A 78 6.23 -34.95 13.45
CA LYS A 78 5.27 -33.92 13.02
C LYS A 78 5.28 -32.71 13.95
N TRP A 79 5.26 -32.90 15.28
CA TRP A 79 5.27 -31.79 16.23
C TRP A 79 6.61 -31.07 16.25
N LEU A 80 7.74 -31.77 16.12
CA LEU A 80 9.05 -31.15 15.97
C LEU A 80 9.15 -30.36 14.67
N LEU A 81 8.62 -30.90 13.57
CA LEU A 81 8.53 -30.19 12.30
C LEU A 81 7.75 -28.88 12.44
N LEU A 82 6.61 -28.90 13.11
CA LEU A 82 5.81 -27.70 13.36
C LEU A 82 6.55 -26.70 14.26
N LEU A 83 7.13 -27.15 15.40
CA LEU A 83 7.85 -26.26 16.33
C LEU A 83 9.03 -25.54 15.67
N HIS A 84 9.81 -26.25 14.84
CA HIS A 84 11.00 -25.67 14.19
C HIS A 84 10.71 -25.04 12.83
N GLY A 85 9.60 -25.43 12.17
CA GLY A 85 9.24 -24.94 10.83
C GLY A 85 8.37 -23.67 10.87
N THR A 86 7.44 -23.57 11.84
CA THR A 86 6.55 -22.39 11.92
C THR A 86 7.25 -21.04 12.06
N PRO A 87 8.44 -20.93 12.68
CA PRO A 87 9.17 -19.66 12.68
C PRO A 87 9.48 -19.08 11.28
N LEU A 88 9.59 -19.93 10.25
CA LEU A 88 9.80 -19.47 8.87
C LEU A 88 8.65 -18.61 8.35
N LEU A 89 7.44 -18.76 8.90
CA LEU A 89 6.31 -17.89 8.57
C LEU A 89 6.54 -16.43 8.99
N GLY A 90 7.46 -16.19 9.92
CA GLY A 90 7.84 -14.84 10.36
C GLY A 90 8.50 -13.98 9.27
N PHE A 91 8.96 -14.58 8.15
CA PHE A 91 9.44 -13.84 6.98
C PHE A 91 8.31 -13.27 6.12
N VAL A 92 7.09 -13.80 6.26
CA VAL A 92 5.90 -13.32 5.55
C VAL A 92 5.01 -12.51 6.48
N LEU A 93 4.86 -12.95 7.73
CA LEU A 93 4.00 -12.33 8.75
C LEU A 93 4.84 -11.93 9.97
N PRO A 94 5.02 -10.62 10.25
CA PRO A 94 5.80 -10.14 11.39
C PRO A 94 5.37 -10.80 12.69
N PHE A 95 6.33 -11.07 13.59
CA PHE A 95 6.16 -11.70 14.90
C PHE A 95 5.68 -13.18 14.91
N CYS A 96 5.27 -13.75 13.76
CA CYS A 96 4.84 -15.15 13.70
C CYS A 96 5.96 -16.14 14.00
N ASN A 97 7.22 -15.73 13.84
CA ASN A 97 8.40 -16.48 14.24
C ASN A 97 8.50 -16.77 15.75
N VAL A 98 7.81 -15.99 16.58
CA VAL A 98 7.70 -16.21 18.03
C VAL A 98 6.30 -16.72 18.40
N LEU A 99 5.25 -16.09 17.88
CA LEU A 99 3.87 -16.38 18.31
C LEU A 99 3.42 -17.80 17.98
N PHE A 100 3.71 -18.31 16.78
CA PHE A 100 3.30 -19.66 16.41
C PHE A 100 4.03 -20.76 17.22
N PRO A 101 5.38 -20.77 17.33
CA PRO A 101 6.04 -21.75 18.17
C PRO A 101 5.67 -21.59 19.64
N LEU A 102 5.40 -20.38 20.14
CA LEU A 102 4.92 -20.16 21.51
C LEU A 102 3.55 -20.82 21.72
N PHE A 103 2.61 -20.62 20.81
CA PHE A 103 1.30 -21.26 20.89
C PHE A 103 1.41 -22.80 20.89
N LEU A 104 2.20 -23.35 19.95
CA LEU A 104 2.44 -24.79 19.86
C LEU A 104 3.10 -25.33 21.12
N TRP A 105 4.07 -24.60 21.67
CA TRP A 105 4.77 -24.98 22.88
C TRP A 105 3.85 -25.00 24.10
N ILE A 106 3.07 -23.95 24.33
CA ILE A 106 2.11 -23.88 25.45
C ILE A 106 1.13 -25.07 25.38
N HIS A 107 0.66 -25.40 24.17
CA HIS A 107 -0.32 -26.45 23.98
C HIS A 107 0.26 -27.87 24.10
N LYS A 108 1.57 -28.06 23.85
CA LYS A 108 2.20 -29.39 23.75
C LYS A 108 3.32 -29.65 24.75
N ARG A 109 3.73 -28.68 25.55
CA ARG A 109 4.86 -28.82 26.48
C ARG A 109 4.63 -29.86 27.57
N GLU A 110 3.37 -30.12 27.94
CA GLU A 110 3.00 -31.08 28.96
C GLU A 110 2.89 -32.52 28.43
N ASP A 111 2.65 -32.69 27.12
CA ASP A 111 2.52 -34.00 26.50
C ASP A 111 3.85 -34.76 26.43
N ASN A 112 4.99 -34.04 26.27
CA ASN A 112 6.31 -34.68 26.17
C ASN A 112 7.43 -33.69 26.51
N VAL A 113 8.36 -34.11 27.37
CA VAL A 113 9.56 -33.34 27.79
C VAL A 113 10.40 -32.88 26.58
N LEU A 114 10.37 -33.64 25.47
CA LEU A 114 11.04 -33.28 24.23
C LEU A 114 10.47 -32.00 23.65
N TYR A 115 9.13 -31.84 23.60
CA TYR A 115 8.45 -30.65 23.05
C TYR A 115 8.72 -29.43 23.95
N ASP A 116 8.73 -29.61 25.28
CA ASP A 116 9.03 -28.55 26.22
C ASP A 116 10.46 -28.02 26.02
N ARG A 117 11.45 -28.91 25.91
CA ARG A 117 12.84 -28.54 25.67
C ARG A 117 13.06 -27.87 24.32
N HIS A 118 12.50 -28.42 23.26
CA HIS A 118 12.65 -27.86 21.89
C HIS A 118 11.93 -26.53 21.74
N GLY A 119 10.70 -26.45 22.22
CA GLY A 119 9.90 -25.22 22.13
C GLY A 119 10.54 -24.05 22.87
N ALA A 120 10.99 -24.26 24.12
CA ALA A 120 11.69 -23.22 24.87
C ALA A 120 12.94 -22.70 24.14
N LYS A 121 13.75 -23.59 23.53
CA LYS A 121 14.95 -23.19 22.78
C LYS A 121 14.61 -22.42 21.51
N VAL A 122 13.59 -22.83 20.75
CA VAL A 122 13.09 -22.14 19.56
C VAL A 122 12.63 -20.73 19.90
N ILE A 123 11.80 -20.60 20.93
CA ILE A 123 11.24 -19.32 21.36
C ILE A 123 12.35 -18.39 21.84
N ASN A 124 13.26 -18.86 22.69
CA ASN A 124 14.41 -18.09 23.18
C ASN A 124 15.27 -17.57 22.02
N PHE A 125 15.55 -18.41 21.03
CA PHE A 125 16.30 -18.01 19.84
C PHE A 125 15.59 -16.91 19.06
N HIS A 126 14.30 -17.07 18.77
CA HIS A 126 13.57 -16.09 17.96
C HIS A 126 13.31 -14.77 18.70
N ILE A 127 13.14 -14.77 20.01
CA ILE A 127 13.14 -13.53 20.81
C ILE A 127 14.51 -12.84 20.73
N THR A 128 15.60 -13.61 20.82
CA THR A 128 16.96 -13.06 20.67
C THR A 128 17.17 -12.48 19.26
N VAL A 129 16.70 -13.17 18.23
CA VAL A 129 16.75 -12.69 16.83
C VAL A 129 15.95 -11.40 16.65
N LEU A 130 14.78 -11.27 17.26
CA LEU A 130 14.01 -10.01 17.21
C LEU A 130 14.78 -8.84 17.84
N LEU A 131 15.48 -9.08 18.95
CA LEU A 131 16.33 -8.05 19.56
C LEU A 131 17.52 -7.70 18.67
N LEU A 132 18.14 -8.71 18.03
CA LEU A 132 19.22 -8.47 17.06
C LEU A 132 18.74 -7.69 15.85
N TYR A 133 17.51 -7.96 15.36
CA TYR A 133 16.89 -7.16 14.29
C TYR A 133 16.65 -5.72 14.71
N ALA A 134 16.18 -5.48 15.93
CA ALA A 134 16.01 -4.12 16.43
C ALA A 134 17.36 -3.37 16.49
N ILE A 135 18.43 -4.02 16.94
CA ILE A 135 19.79 -3.45 16.96
C ILE A 135 20.30 -3.22 15.54
N ALA A 136 20.12 -4.19 14.63
CA ALA A 136 20.55 -4.08 13.24
C ALA A 136 19.77 -2.99 12.50
N PHE A 137 18.51 -2.79 12.81
CA PHE A 137 17.69 -1.70 12.28
C PHE A 137 18.20 -0.33 12.76
N VAL A 138 18.54 -0.20 14.03
CA VAL A 138 19.18 1.03 14.54
C VAL A 138 20.52 1.26 13.82
N ALA A 139 21.34 0.21 13.65
CA ALA A 139 22.59 0.30 12.90
C ALA A 139 22.36 0.71 11.44
N LEU A 140 21.30 0.22 10.79
CA LEU A 140 20.91 0.61 9.43
C LEU A 140 20.63 2.11 9.34
N LEU A 141 19.99 2.68 10.35
CA LEU A 141 19.66 4.11 10.39
C LEU A 141 20.83 5.02 10.78
N THR A 142 21.88 4.46 11.44
CA THR A 142 22.97 5.26 12.02
C THR A 142 24.31 5.07 11.32
N ILE A 143 24.55 3.94 10.66
CA ILE A 143 25.84 3.54 10.09
C ILE A 143 25.67 3.16 8.61
N GLU A 144 25.23 4.07 7.76
CA GLU A 144 25.03 3.90 6.31
C GLU A 144 25.33 2.49 5.72
N LYS A 145 26.45 2.34 4.97
CA LYS A 145 26.79 1.09 4.27
C LYS A 145 26.94 -0.13 5.18
N TRP A 146 27.54 0.02 6.35
CA TRP A 146 27.77 -1.10 7.29
C TRP A 146 26.48 -1.53 7.97
N GLY A 147 25.61 -0.59 8.29
CA GLY A 147 24.29 -0.89 8.87
C GLY A 147 23.43 -1.73 7.93
N PHE A 148 23.43 -1.43 6.63
CA PHE A 148 22.73 -2.21 5.62
C PHE A 148 23.28 -3.65 5.51
N ILE A 149 24.62 -3.82 5.49
CA ILE A 149 25.25 -5.14 5.43
C ILE A 149 24.88 -5.97 6.67
N ILE A 150 24.94 -5.37 7.87
CA ILE A 150 24.57 -6.04 9.13
C ILE A 150 23.10 -6.46 9.08
N PHE A 151 22.20 -5.55 8.73
CA PHE A 151 20.76 -5.82 8.69
C PHE A 151 20.40 -6.96 7.73
N ILE A 152 20.94 -6.91 6.52
CA ILE A 152 20.68 -7.95 5.48
C ILE A 152 21.31 -9.30 5.84
N SER A 153 22.43 -9.34 6.57
CA SER A 153 23.13 -10.57 6.94
C SER A 153 22.37 -11.40 7.98
N VAL A 154 21.57 -10.77 8.83
CA VAL A 154 20.84 -11.46 9.89
C VAL A 154 19.81 -12.44 9.30
N VAL A 155 19.15 -12.08 8.18
CA VAL A 155 18.11 -12.91 7.54
C VAL A 155 18.64 -14.26 7.07
N PRO A 156 19.65 -14.33 6.17
CA PRO A 156 20.14 -15.61 5.67
C PRO A 156 20.76 -16.46 6.77
N LEU A 157 21.45 -15.85 7.74
CA LEU A 157 22.02 -16.56 8.89
C LEU A 157 20.93 -17.19 9.75
N CYS A 158 19.86 -16.46 10.03
CA CYS A 158 18.70 -16.97 10.77
C CYS A 158 18.05 -18.15 10.03
N ILE A 159 17.82 -18.03 8.72
CA ILE A 159 17.25 -19.10 7.90
C ILE A 159 18.12 -20.35 7.97
N LEU A 160 19.43 -20.23 7.79
CA LEU A 160 20.35 -21.36 7.84
C LEU A 160 20.31 -22.08 9.20
N ILE A 161 20.31 -21.34 10.31
CA ILE A 161 20.22 -21.90 11.67
C ILE A 161 18.88 -22.62 11.86
N VAL A 162 17.76 -22.05 11.43
CA VAL A 162 16.43 -22.64 11.54
C VAL A 162 16.35 -23.95 10.72
N LEU A 163 16.79 -23.93 9.46
CA LEU A 163 16.78 -25.11 8.60
C LEU A 163 17.68 -26.23 9.14
N ALA A 164 18.89 -25.89 9.60
CA ALA A 164 19.77 -26.86 10.23
C ALA A 164 19.13 -27.50 11.46
N ASN A 165 18.52 -26.70 12.35
CA ASN A 165 17.83 -27.22 13.53
C ASN A 165 16.58 -28.02 13.20
N LEU A 166 15.84 -27.67 12.15
CA LEU A 166 14.70 -28.45 11.65
C LEU A 166 15.14 -29.87 11.24
N ILE A 167 16.23 -29.99 10.48
CA ILE A 167 16.79 -31.27 10.04
C ILE A 167 17.30 -32.07 11.26
N TYR A 168 18.02 -31.41 12.18
CA TYR A 168 18.57 -32.03 13.37
C TYR A 168 17.48 -32.53 14.33
N ALA A 169 16.40 -31.75 14.49
CA ALA A 169 15.28 -32.11 15.35
C ALA A 169 14.53 -33.35 14.81
N ILE A 170 14.36 -33.47 13.48
CA ILE A 170 13.66 -34.60 12.87
C ILE A 170 14.52 -35.87 12.85
N LYS A 171 15.84 -35.73 12.59
CA LYS A 171 16.74 -36.89 12.45
C LYS A 171 17.26 -37.40 13.80
N GLU A 172 17.64 -36.52 14.69
CA GLU A 172 18.36 -36.87 15.92
C GLU A 172 17.62 -36.50 17.22
N TYR A 173 16.43 -35.89 17.11
CA TYR A 173 15.67 -35.39 18.27
C TYR A 173 16.48 -34.42 19.16
N LYS A 174 17.39 -33.65 18.52
CA LYS A 174 18.25 -32.66 19.15
C LYS A 174 18.08 -31.31 18.47
N CYS A 175 18.36 -30.21 19.18
CA CYS A 175 18.44 -28.88 18.62
C CYS A 175 19.53 -28.06 19.30
N TYR A 176 20.19 -27.23 18.53
CA TYR A 176 21.22 -26.31 18.99
C TYR A 176 21.02 -24.92 18.37
N TYR A 177 20.64 -23.97 19.21
CA TYR A 177 20.42 -22.58 18.81
C TYR A 177 21.55 -21.73 19.43
N PRO A 178 22.54 -21.32 18.64
CA PRO A 178 23.65 -20.52 19.15
C PRO A 178 23.16 -19.12 19.55
N LEU A 179 23.80 -18.53 20.56
CA LEU A 179 23.54 -17.17 21.06
C LEU A 179 22.12 -16.91 21.58
N ALA A 180 21.28 -17.94 21.73
CA ALA A 180 19.94 -17.78 22.28
C ALA A 180 19.97 -17.37 23.75
N ILE A 181 19.42 -16.20 24.08
CA ILE A 181 19.28 -15.74 25.46
C ILE A 181 18.14 -16.53 26.13
N PRO A 182 18.36 -17.17 27.29
CA PRO A 182 17.38 -18.04 27.94
C PRO A 182 16.32 -17.22 28.70
N PHE A 183 15.36 -16.64 27.97
CA PHE A 183 14.20 -15.93 28.55
C PHE A 183 13.25 -16.89 29.26
N LEU A 184 13.05 -18.06 28.67
CA LEU A 184 12.26 -19.14 29.22
C LEU A 184 13.22 -20.15 29.85
N LYS A 185 13.15 -20.30 31.18
CA LYS A 185 14.05 -21.17 31.90
C LYS A 185 13.53 -22.60 31.97
N PHE A 186 14.40 -23.58 31.65
CA PHE A 186 14.41 -24.86 32.28
C PHE A 186 14.97 -24.72 33.70
N LYS A 187 14.50 -25.53 34.66
CA LYS A 187 15.11 -25.61 35.99
C LYS A 187 16.59 -25.95 35.84
N GLU A 188 17.44 -25.00 36.21
CA GLU A 188 18.91 -24.98 36.35
C GLU A 188 19.65 -24.10 35.34
N SER A 189 20.02 -22.90 35.79
CA SER A 189 21.37 -22.31 35.67
C SER A 189 21.41 -20.84 36.13
N LYS A 190 22.43 -20.51 36.94
CA LYS A 190 22.67 -19.19 37.54
C LYS A 190 23.60 -18.36 36.62
N THR A 191 23.16 -17.66 35.61
CA THR A 191 24.05 -16.72 34.84
C THR A 191 23.29 -15.60 34.09
N VAL A 192 22.31 -14.96 34.71
CA VAL A 192 21.47 -13.96 33.98
C VAL A 192 21.67 -12.51 34.45
N LYS A 193 22.43 -12.26 35.54
CA LYS A 193 22.50 -10.90 36.13
C LYS A 193 23.36 -9.88 35.37
N TYR A 194 24.27 -10.28 34.51
CA TYR A 194 25.24 -9.37 33.88
C TYR A 194 24.86 -8.88 32.48
N VAL A 195 23.99 -9.58 31.78
CA VAL A 195 23.58 -9.22 30.43
C VAL A 195 22.51 -8.12 30.43
N LEU A 196 21.60 -8.10 31.41
CA LEU A 196 20.61 -7.02 31.55
C LEU A 196 21.26 -5.66 31.87
N LEU A 197 22.37 -5.67 32.65
CA LEU A 197 23.08 -4.44 33.02
C LEU A 197 23.81 -3.80 31.83
N LEU A 198 24.27 -4.60 30.87
CA LEU A 198 24.91 -4.11 29.65
C LEU A 198 23.88 -3.49 28.68
N PHE A 199 22.67 -4.04 28.61
CA PHE A 199 21.59 -3.50 27.76
C PHE A 199 21.01 -2.19 28.28
N THR A 200 20.91 -2.02 29.61
CA THR A 200 20.46 -0.76 30.21
C THR A 200 21.49 0.36 30.02
N LEU A 201 22.79 0.08 30.07
CA LEU A 201 23.85 1.08 29.81
C LEU A 201 23.90 1.52 28.33
N LEU A 202 23.62 0.63 27.37
CA LEU A 202 23.56 0.97 25.94
C LEU A 202 22.26 1.74 25.58
N ALA A 203 21.17 1.55 26.29
CA ALA A 203 19.92 2.29 26.07
C ALA A 203 20.00 3.75 26.54
N PHE A 204 20.84 4.07 27.53
CA PHE A 204 21.03 5.44 28.01
C PHE A 204 22.08 6.26 27.26
N ALA A 205 22.93 5.63 26.41
CA ALA A 205 23.93 6.32 25.61
C ALA A 205 23.41 6.98 24.33
N ASN A 206 22.15 6.76 23.95
CA ASN A 206 21.53 7.28 22.72
C ASN A 206 20.33 8.21 22.97
N CYS A 207 20.33 9.01 24.04
CA CYS A 207 19.56 10.24 24.08
C CYS A 207 20.28 11.34 23.29
N VAL A 208 20.52 11.13 22.01
CA VAL A 208 20.57 12.23 21.04
C VAL A 208 19.12 12.67 20.87
N PRO A 209 18.76 13.95 21.08
CA PRO A 209 17.42 14.42 20.77
C PRO A 209 17.14 14.01 19.32
N GLN A 210 16.14 13.16 19.11
CA GLN A 210 15.67 12.77 17.79
C GLN A 210 15.30 14.08 17.11
N LYS A 211 16.10 14.49 16.13
CA LYS A 211 15.76 15.63 15.27
C LYS A 211 14.40 15.24 14.69
N THR A 212 13.34 15.85 15.19
CA THR A 212 12.00 15.64 14.63
C THR A 212 12.13 15.93 13.16
N GLU A 213 11.93 14.90 12.33
CA GLU A 213 12.01 15.06 10.88
C GLU A 213 11.02 16.15 10.47
N GLY A 214 11.54 17.36 10.28
CA GLY A 214 10.79 18.50 9.81
C GLY A 214 10.50 18.33 8.33
N ILE A 215 9.31 18.77 7.92
CA ILE A 215 8.98 18.93 6.50
C ILE A 215 9.60 20.23 6.05
N SER A 216 10.53 20.17 5.08
CA SER A 216 11.14 21.35 4.50
C SER A 216 10.16 22.06 3.58
N ARG A 217 9.92 23.36 3.82
CA ARG A 217 8.99 24.21 3.09
C ARG A 217 9.69 24.96 1.96
N LEU A 218 8.94 25.64 1.10
CA LEU A 218 9.46 26.40 -0.05
C LEU A 218 10.38 27.54 0.36
N ASP A 219 10.11 28.18 1.49
CA ASP A 219 10.90 29.29 2.03
C ASP A 219 12.15 28.86 2.84
N GLY A 220 12.47 27.55 2.82
CA GLY A 220 13.59 26.98 3.56
C GLY A 220 13.34 26.78 5.05
N THR A 221 12.17 27.14 5.57
CA THR A 221 11.79 26.83 6.95
C THR A 221 11.30 25.39 7.07
N GLU A 222 11.22 24.87 8.28
CA GLU A 222 10.70 23.53 8.56
C GLU A 222 9.44 23.58 9.44
N ILE A 223 8.55 22.61 9.23
CA ILE A 223 7.42 22.34 10.12
C ILE A 223 7.47 20.88 10.56
N SER A 224 7.28 20.58 11.86
CA SER A 224 7.19 19.19 12.32
C SER A 224 5.88 18.55 11.85
N LYS A 225 5.91 17.23 11.58
CA LYS A 225 4.72 16.46 11.20
C LYS A 225 3.59 16.60 12.21
N ASP A 226 3.92 16.61 13.50
CA ASP A 226 2.93 16.78 14.59
C ASP A 226 2.28 18.17 14.59
N SER A 227 3.08 19.24 14.41
CA SER A 227 2.55 20.61 14.32
C SER A 227 1.63 20.77 13.12
N LEU A 228 2.02 20.21 11.97
CA LEU A 228 1.19 20.22 10.77
C LEU A 228 -0.11 19.43 10.98
N THR A 229 -0.03 18.22 11.55
CA THR A 229 -1.21 17.41 11.86
C THR A 229 -2.20 18.15 12.76
N LYS A 230 -1.71 18.84 13.79
CA LYS A 230 -2.54 19.69 14.67
C LYS A 230 -3.20 20.83 13.90
N LYS A 231 -2.43 21.51 13.03
CA LYS A 231 -2.96 22.62 12.22
C LYS A 231 -4.04 22.13 11.24
N ILE A 232 -3.84 20.98 10.59
CA ILE A 232 -4.84 20.41 9.69
C ILE A 232 -6.12 20.04 10.46
N ASN A 233 -6.00 19.38 11.61
CA ASN A 233 -7.16 19.05 12.45
C ASN A 233 -7.94 20.30 12.86
N GLN A 234 -7.24 21.39 13.20
CA GLN A 234 -7.86 22.67 13.54
C GLN A 234 -8.65 23.22 12.35
N LEU A 235 -8.03 23.30 11.16
CA LEU A 235 -8.67 23.78 9.93
C LEU A 235 -9.90 22.95 9.54
N VAL A 236 -9.78 21.63 9.60
CA VAL A 236 -10.89 20.68 9.32
C VAL A 236 -12.07 20.91 10.26
N THR A 237 -11.77 21.16 11.54
CA THR A 237 -12.80 21.42 12.56
C THR A 237 -13.45 22.78 12.37
N ASP A 238 -12.65 23.84 12.23
CA ASP A 238 -13.14 25.23 12.12
C ASP A 238 -13.96 25.44 10.84
N ALA A 239 -13.51 24.88 9.73
CA ALA A 239 -14.19 24.96 8.45
C ALA A 239 -15.30 23.90 8.27
N GLN A 240 -15.52 23.02 9.25
CA GLN A 240 -16.49 21.92 9.17
C GLN A 240 -16.31 21.03 7.91
N VAL A 241 -15.06 20.74 7.55
CA VAL A 241 -14.74 19.84 6.43
C VAL A 241 -15.02 18.39 6.86
N GLN A 242 -15.85 17.68 6.11
CA GLN A 242 -16.28 16.33 6.47
C GLN A 242 -15.17 15.29 6.37
N GLY A 243 -14.30 15.41 5.36
CA GLY A 243 -13.13 14.55 5.22
C GLY A 243 -12.10 15.15 4.27
N VAL A 244 -10.82 14.94 4.57
CA VAL A 244 -9.69 15.38 3.74
C VAL A 244 -8.52 14.40 3.82
N ALA A 245 -7.93 14.10 2.68
CA ALA A 245 -6.63 13.46 2.55
C ALA A 245 -5.59 14.50 2.12
N VAL A 246 -4.43 14.50 2.77
CA VAL A 246 -3.33 15.44 2.52
C VAL A 246 -2.04 14.68 2.32
N ALA A 247 -1.29 15.02 1.26
CA ALA A 247 0.08 14.57 1.09
C ALA A 247 1.00 15.73 0.75
N ILE A 248 2.24 15.66 1.23
CA ILE A 248 3.29 16.64 0.93
C ILE A 248 4.48 15.90 0.33
N PHE A 249 5.02 16.47 -0.72
CA PHE A 249 6.18 15.96 -1.42
C PHE A 249 7.41 16.84 -1.13
N ASP A 250 8.53 16.19 -0.85
CA ASP A 250 9.84 16.80 -0.75
C ASP A 250 10.88 15.85 -1.33
N ASN A 251 11.90 16.38 -2.01
CA ASN A 251 12.87 15.56 -2.73
C ASN A 251 12.23 14.49 -3.63
N LYS A 252 11.12 14.85 -4.30
CA LYS A 252 10.35 14.00 -5.20
C LYS A 252 9.69 12.78 -4.54
N GLN A 253 9.58 12.76 -3.21
CA GLN A 253 8.98 11.67 -2.45
C GLN A 253 7.90 12.20 -1.51
N PRO A 254 6.84 11.42 -1.22
CA PRO A 254 5.87 11.78 -0.21
C PRO A 254 6.51 11.70 1.19
N VAL A 255 6.67 12.83 1.86
CA VAL A 255 7.24 12.93 3.22
C VAL A 255 6.19 13.03 4.30
N TYR A 256 4.96 13.36 3.92
CA TYR A 256 3.78 13.39 4.80
C TYR A 256 2.57 12.89 4.03
N GLN A 257 1.80 12.00 4.65
CA GLN A 257 0.53 11.50 4.13
C GLN A 257 -0.38 11.22 5.32
N ASN A 258 -1.58 11.81 5.32
CA ASN A 258 -2.55 11.60 6.39
C ASN A 258 -3.97 11.88 5.91
N THR A 259 -4.95 11.30 6.60
CA THR A 259 -6.38 11.49 6.35
C THR A 259 -7.08 11.95 7.62
N PHE A 260 -8.09 12.78 7.47
CA PHE A 260 -8.84 13.40 8.57
C PHE A 260 -10.33 13.33 8.26
N GLY A 261 -11.14 13.15 9.29
CA GLY A 261 -12.60 13.12 9.16
C GLY A 261 -13.14 11.81 8.60
N TYR A 262 -14.22 11.89 7.82
CA TYR A 262 -15.08 10.77 7.50
C TYR A 262 -15.35 10.66 6.00
N LYS A 263 -15.36 9.43 5.47
CA LYS A 263 -15.85 9.09 4.13
C LYS A 263 -17.40 9.09 4.06
N ASP A 264 -18.06 8.82 5.17
CA ASP A 264 -19.51 9.01 5.38
C ASP A 264 -19.69 9.71 6.73
N PHE A 265 -19.97 11.00 6.71
CA PHE A 265 -20.07 11.83 7.91
C PHE A 265 -21.25 11.43 8.79
N GLN A 266 -22.37 11.04 8.20
CA GLN A 266 -23.57 10.64 8.95
C GLN A 266 -23.36 9.34 9.73
N LYS A 267 -22.62 8.39 9.14
CA LYS A 267 -22.28 7.11 9.78
C LYS A 267 -20.99 7.16 10.62
N LYS A 268 -20.27 8.28 10.61
CA LYS A 268 -18.95 8.43 11.24
C LYS A 268 -17.93 7.38 10.74
N SER A 269 -18.07 6.94 9.49
CA SER A 269 -17.14 6.01 8.86
C SER A 269 -15.86 6.77 8.48
N ILE A 270 -14.72 6.37 9.04
CA ILE A 270 -13.44 7.08 8.90
C ILE A 270 -12.96 7.05 7.44
N LEU A 271 -12.47 8.19 6.96
CA LEU A 271 -11.75 8.30 5.70
C LEU A 271 -10.34 7.72 5.87
N THR A 272 -9.90 6.91 4.91
CA THR A 272 -8.56 6.34 4.85
C THR A 272 -7.88 6.70 3.52
N ASP A 273 -6.58 6.49 3.42
CA ASP A 273 -5.80 6.73 2.20
C ASP A 273 -6.13 5.75 1.06
N SER A 274 -6.75 4.61 1.40
CA SER A 274 -7.25 3.59 0.47
C SER A 274 -8.73 3.75 0.11
N THR A 275 -9.45 4.68 0.75
CA THR A 275 -10.85 4.96 0.42
C THR A 275 -10.94 5.54 -0.99
N ASN A 276 -11.80 4.97 -1.84
CA ASN A 276 -12.07 5.50 -3.17
C ASN A 276 -12.74 6.88 -3.07
N ILE A 277 -12.22 7.83 -3.82
CA ILE A 277 -12.67 9.22 -3.91
C ILE A 277 -12.89 9.57 -5.38
N TYR A 278 -14.04 10.15 -5.71
CA TYR A 278 -14.28 10.71 -7.04
C TYR A 278 -13.32 11.86 -7.32
N GLY A 279 -12.44 11.69 -8.30
CA GLY A 279 -11.36 12.63 -8.60
C GLY A 279 -11.78 13.87 -9.40
N ALA A 280 -12.99 13.89 -9.94
CA ALA A 280 -13.48 15.00 -10.77
C ALA A 280 -12.44 15.42 -11.83
N SER A 281 -12.11 16.71 -11.94
CA SER A 281 -11.16 17.22 -12.94
C SER A 281 -9.69 16.87 -12.70
N LEU A 282 -9.33 16.15 -11.64
CA LEU A 282 -8.03 15.48 -11.54
C LEU A 282 -7.85 14.47 -12.69
N SER A 283 -8.95 13.95 -13.25
CA SER A 283 -9.01 13.16 -14.49
C SER A 283 -8.17 13.75 -15.62
N LYS A 284 -8.22 15.07 -15.79
CA LYS A 284 -7.55 15.77 -16.90
C LYS A 284 -6.02 15.70 -16.80
N ALA A 285 -5.47 15.72 -15.59
CA ALA A 285 -4.03 15.59 -15.40
C ALA A 285 -3.54 14.19 -15.81
N VAL A 286 -4.27 13.15 -15.43
CA VAL A 286 -3.98 11.76 -15.82
C VAL A 286 -4.11 11.58 -17.33
N PHE A 287 -5.20 12.08 -17.92
CA PHE A 287 -5.41 12.01 -19.37
C PHE A 287 -4.33 12.78 -20.17
N SER A 288 -3.87 13.91 -19.66
CA SER A 288 -2.78 14.68 -20.28
C SER A 288 -1.49 13.86 -20.41
N VAL A 289 -1.11 13.14 -19.36
CA VAL A 289 0.07 12.25 -19.38
C VAL A 289 -0.14 11.09 -20.35
N LEU A 290 -1.34 10.49 -20.36
CA LEU A 290 -1.72 9.45 -21.32
C LEU A 290 -1.58 9.94 -22.77
N VAL A 291 -2.12 11.12 -23.09
CA VAL A 291 -2.00 11.70 -24.44
C VAL A 291 -0.55 11.92 -24.83
N MET A 292 0.26 12.47 -23.92
CA MET A 292 1.67 12.70 -24.20
C MET A 292 2.46 11.41 -24.42
N LYS A 293 2.05 10.31 -23.77
CA LYS A 293 2.63 8.99 -24.06
C LYS A 293 2.28 8.54 -25.49
N LEU A 294 1.05 8.74 -25.93
CA LEU A 294 0.64 8.46 -27.30
C LEU A 294 1.36 9.37 -28.33
N VAL A 295 1.73 10.59 -27.92
CA VAL A 295 2.57 11.49 -28.74
C VAL A 295 4.00 10.93 -28.86
N GLU A 296 4.61 10.48 -27.76
CA GLU A 296 5.95 9.84 -27.80
C GLU A 296 5.97 8.57 -28.65
N ASP A 297 4.87 7.82 -28.60
CA ASP A 297 4.71 6.59 -29.38
C ASP A 297 4.31 6.87 -30.86
N ASN A 298 4.26 8.15 -31.28
CA ASN A 298 3.91 8.61 -32.63
C ASN A 298 2.50 8.18 -33.08
N VAL A 299 1.58 7.94 -32.16
CA VAL A 299 0.17 7.64 -32.44
C VAL A 299 -0.57 8.90 -32.84
N ILE A 300 -0.26 10.04 -32.22
CA ILE A 300 -0.84 11.35 -32.49
C ILE A 300 0.25 12.42 -32.35
N ASP A 301 0.10 13.51 -33.08
CA ASP A 301 0.91 14.73 -32.98
C ASP A 301 0.09 15.85 -32.33
N LEU A 302 0.74 16.67 -31.49
CA LEU A 302 0.05 17.72 -30.72
C LEU A 302 -0.59 18.81 -31.63
N ASP A 303 0.00 19.12 -32.78
CA ASP A 303 -0.33 20.27 -33.60
C ASP A 303 -1.04 19.90 -34.89
N THR A 304 -1.14 18.61 -35.20
CA THR A 304 -1.90 18.12 -36.34
C THR A 304 -3.40 18.17 -36.04
N PRO A 305 -4.25 18.73 -36.95
CA PRO A 305 -5.69 18.75 -36.74
C PRO A 305 -6.27 17.35 -36.52
N LEU A 306 -7.06 17.21 -35.46
CA LEU A 306 -7.59 15.91 -35.02
C LEU A 306 -8.44 15.22 -36.09
N GLU A 307 -9.16 15.99 -36.90
CA GLU A 307 -9.98 15.45 -37.99
C GLU A 307 -9.15 14.70 -39.04
N SER A 308 -7.88 15.07 -39.25
CA SER A 308 -7.02 14.42 -40.24
C SER A 308 -6.64 12.98 -39.90
N TYR A 309 -6.80 12.57 -38.66
CA TYR A 309 -6.56 11.20 -38.18
C TYR A 309 -7.74 10.25 -38.45
N LEU A 310 -8.92 10.80 -38.76
CA LEU A 310 -10.13 10.01 -38.88
C LEU A 310 -10.47 9.78 -40.39
N PRO A 311 -10.92 8.56 -40.76
CA PRO A 311 -11.31 8.26 -42.13
C PRO A 311 -12.56 9.01 -42.60
N LYS A 312 -13.36 9.54 -41.70
CA LYS A 312 -14.54 10.37 -41.98
C LYS A 312 -14.69 11.45 -40.91
N LYS A 313 -15.51 12.46 -41.18
CA LYS A 313 -15.74 13.57 -40.25
C LYS A 313 -16.35 13.09 -38.93
N ILE A 314 -16.00 13.73 -37.80
CA ILE A 314 -16.43 13.30 -36.46
C ILE A 314 -17.97 13.25 -36.35
N HIS A 315 -18.68 14.19 -36.98
CA HIS A 315 -20.14 14.25 -36.92
C HIS A 315 -20.85 13.17 -37.79
N GLU A 316 -20.10 12.43 -38.61
CA GLU A 316 -20.62 11.31 -39.43
C GLU A 316 -20.56 9.97 -38.69
N TYR A 317 -20.01 9.95 -37.46
CA TYR A 317 -20.03 8.75 -36.61
C TYR A 317 -21.31 8.70 -35.79
N GLU A 318 -21.91 7.51 -35.74
CA GLU A 318 -22.99 7.27 -34.80
C GLU A 318 -22.46 7.34 -33.36
N PRO A 319 -23.14 8.01 -32.44
CA PRO A 319 -22.79 8.02 -31.02
C PRO A 319 -22.77 6.61 -30.46
N GLN A 320 -21.73 6.28 -29.70
CA GLN A 320 -21.59 4.98 -29.04
C GLN A 320 -21.99 5.04 -27.58
N THR A 321 -21.83 6.20 -26.98
CA THR A 321 -22.16 6.46 -25.58
C THR A 321 -23.29 7.49 -25.51
N ARG A 322 -23.70 7.92 -24.34
CA ARG A 322 -24.85 8.83 -24.15
C ARG A 322 -24.65 10.15 -24.92
N TRP A 323 -24.44 11.24 -24.22
CA TRP A 323 -24.41 12.57 -24.85
C TRP A 323 -23.05 13.02 -25.40
N HIS A 324 -21.94 12.53 -24.81
CA HIS A 324 -20.64 13.16 -24.97
C HIS A 324 -19.93 12.84 -26.30
N ASP A 325 -20.29 11.79 -27.01
CA ASP A 325 -19.73 11.46 -28.33
C ASP A 325 -20.69 11.74 -29.49
N ASN A 326 -21.75 12.45 -29.23
CA ASN A 326 -22.63 12.97 -30.32
C ASN A 326 -22.10 14.33 -30.82
N TYR A 327 -21.55 14.33 -32.02
CA TYR A 327 -20.99 15.52 -32.68
C TYR A 327 -21.81 16.04 -33.84
N SER A 328 -23.07 15.64 -33.96
CA SER A 328 -23.97 16.08 -35.05
C SER A 328 -24.10 17.61 -35.15
N ASP A 329 -23.99 18.33 -34.02
CA ASP A 329 -24.02 19.79 -33.99
C ASP A 329 -22.86 20.45 -34.78
N LEU A 330 -21.73 19.76 -34.95
CA LEU A 330 -20.56 20.27 -35.65
C LEU A 330 -20.68 20.18 -37.17
N GLN A 331 -21.75 19.59 -37.72
CA GLN A 331 -21.93 19.44 -39.17
C GLN A 331 -21.85 20.77 -39.96
N THR A 332 -22.31 21.84 -39.35
CA THR A 332 -22.33 23.18 -39.97
C THR A 332 -21.24 24.11 -39.43
N ASP A 333 -20.42 23.65 -38.48
CA ASP A 333 -19.35 24.42 -37.86
C ASP A 333 -18.03 24.15 -38.58
N SER A 334 -17.46 25.15 -39.24
CA SER A 334 -16.20 25.00 -39.98
C SER A 334 -14.95 25.18 -39.12
N LEU A 335 -15.08 25.65 -37.87
CA LEU A 335 -13.93 25.95 -37.01
C LEU A 335 -13.35 24.71 -36.35
N TYR A 336 -14.18 23.70 -36.07
CA TYR A 336 -13.71 22.49 -35.40
C TYR A 336 -12.64 21.71 -36.18
N HIS A 337 -12.60 21.86 -37.50
CA HIS A 337 -11.59 21.26 -38.39
C HIS A 337 -10.13 21.65 -38.02
N LYS A 338 -9.97 22.74 -37.28
CA LYS A 338 -8.66 23.27 -36.87
C LYS A 338 -8.23 22.78 -35.52
N ILE A 339 -9.09 22.10 -34.78
CA ILE A 339 -8.80 21.68 -33.40
C ILE A 339 -7.72 20.61 -33.40
N THR A 340 -6.68 20.82 -32.57
CA THR A 340 -5.54 19.91 -32.37
C THR A 340 -5.55 19.34 -30.95
N ALA A 341 -4.74 18.32 -30.69
CA ALA A 341 -4.57 17.75 -29.35
C ALA A 341 -4.06 18.80 -28.35
N ARG A 342 -3.10 19.64 -28.76
CA ARG A 342 -2.61 20.77 -27.95
C ARG A 342 -3.75 21.69 -27.54
N MET A 343 -4.62 22.06 -28.47
CA MET A 343 -5.75 22.95 -28.17
C MET A 343 -6.74 22.34 -27.21
N CYS A 344 -6.96 21.04 -27.26
CA CYS A 344 -7.80 20.32 -26.30
C CYS A 344 -7.18 20.34 -24.89
N LEU A 345 -5.91 19.99 -24.76
CA LEU A 345 -5.22 19.94 -23.48
C LEU A 345 -4.97 21.33 -22.89
N ALA A 346 -4.73 22.35 -23.72
CA ALA A 346 -4.52 23.74 -23.28
C ALA A 346 -5.81 24.53 -23.09
N HIS A 347 -6.99 23.91 -23.24
CA HIS A 347 -8.28 24.57 -23.10
C HIS A 347 -8.47 25.76 -24.06
N THR A 348 -8.10 25.58 -25.34
CA THR A 348 -8.20 26.63 -26.38
C THR A 348 -9.03 26.19 -27.57
N THR A 349 -9.84 25.14 -27.44
CA THR A 349 -10.70 24.63 -28.53
C THR A 349 -11.79 25.61 -28.96
N GLY A 350 -12.21 26.49 -28.08
CA GLY A 350 -13.40 27.33 -28.22
C GLY A 350 -14.70 26.64 -27.85
N PHE A 351 -14.69 25.36 -27.48
CA PHE A 351 -15.85 24.68 -26.90
C PHE A 351 -16.18 25.22 -25.51
N ALA A 352 -17.48 25.21 -25.15
CA ALA A 352 -17.93 25.42 -23.76
C ALA A 352 -17.31 24.40 -22.80
N ASN A 353 -17.43 24.64 -21.47
CA ASN A 353 -17.00 23.64 -20.50
C ASN A 353 -17.77 22.32 -20.71
N TRP A 354 -19.09 22.42 -20.68
CA TRP A 354 -19.98 21.31 -20.99
C TRP A 354 -21.19 21.81 -21.77
N ARG A 355 -21.56 21.15 -22.86
CA ARG A 355 -22.73 21.51 -23.67
C ARG A 355 -24.05 21.52 -22.90
N PHE A 356 -24.16 20.69 -21.84
CA PHE A 356 -25.37 20.64 -21.04
C PHE A 356 -25.59 21.88 -20.14
N PHE A 357 -24.58 22.75 -20.00
CA PHE A 357 -24.74 24.07 -19.37
C PHE A 357 -25.21 25.14 -20.35
N GLU A 358 -25.11 24.90 -21.66
CA GLU A 358 -25.64 25.79 -22.68
C GLU A 358 -27.18 25.69 -22.68
N SER A 359 -27.87 26.81 -22.91
CA SER A 359 -29.34 26.89 -22.89
C SER A 359 -30.02 25.95 -23.88
N ASP A 360 -29.41 25.72 -25.04
CA ASP A 360 -29.88 24.81 -26.08
C ASP A 360 -29.16 23.46 -26.10
N ARG A 361 -28.21 23.23 -25.16
CA ARG A 361 -27.41 22.01 -25.02
C ARG A 361 -26.63 21.60 -26.26
N LYS A 362 -26.28 22.55 -27.13
CA LYS A 362 -25.55 22.28 -28.38
C LYS A 362 -24.05 22.49 -28.22
N LEU A 363 -23.28 21.61 -28.85
CA LEU A 363 -21.84 21.76 -28.97
C LEU A 363 -21.52 22.69 -30.15
N ARG A 364 -20.74 23.74 -29.90
CA ARG A 364 -20.25 24.66 -30.93
C ARG A 364 -18.91 25.24 -30.58
N VAL A 365 -18.16 25.69 -31.60
CA VAL A 365 -16.90 26.41 -31.38
C VAL A 365 -17.21 27.91 -31.25
N ASN A 366 -17.22 28.40 -30.00
CA ASN A 366 -17.61 29.78 -29.65
C ASN A 366 -16.51 30.83 -29.96
N ASN A 367 -15.26 30.40 -30.15
CA ASN A 367 -14.12 31.26 -30.46
C ASN A 367 -13.16 30.54 -31.40
N ALA A 368 -12.36 31.28 -32.17
CA ALA A 368 -11.34 30.68 -33.02
C ALA A 368 -10.43 29.78 -32.21
N PRO A 369 -10.28 28.48 -32.61
CA PRO A 369 -9.40 27.56 -31.92
C PRO A 369 -7.98 28.09 -31.78
N GLY A 370 -7.37 27.95 -30.60
CA GLY A 370 -6.03 28.46 -30.27
C GLY A 370 -6.00 29.94 -29.87
N SER A 371 -7.09 30.72 -29.99
CA SER A 371 -7.04 32.18 -29.81
C SER A 371 -7.02 32.64 -28.34
N LYS A 372 -7.68 31.92 -27.47
CA LYS A 372 -7.76 32.27 -26.04
C LYS A 372 -8.07 31.06 -25.16
N TYR A 373 -7.70 31.17 -23.89
CA TYR A 373 -8.09 30.23 -22.87
C TYR A 373 -9.60 30.26 -22.60
N GLY A 374 -10.19 29.07 -22.51
CA GLY A 374 -11.57 28.84 -22.10
C GLY A 374 -11.71 27.42 -21.59
N TYR A 375 -11.84 27.25 -20.27
CA TYR A 375 -11.87 25.92 -19.64
C TYR A 375 -12.96 25.04 -20.27
N SER A 376 -12.58 23.87 -20.77
CA SER A 376 -13.48 22.99 -21.53
C SER A 376 -13.28 21.52 -21.19
N GLY A 377 -14.29 20.88 -20.64
CA GLY A 377 -14.39 19.43 -20.53
C GLY A 377 -14.72 18.80 -21.88
N GLU A 378 -15.53 19.49 -22.71
CA GLU A 378 -15.86 19.05 -24.08
C GLU A 378 -14.60 18.88 -24.93
N GLY A 379 -13.60 19.77 -24.82
CA GLY A 379 -12.33 19.61 -25.53
C GLY A 379 -11.58 18.34 -25.17
N PHE A 380 -11.56 18.00 -23.87
CA PHE A 380 -10.95 16.76 -23.41
C PHE A 380 -11.68 15.51 -23.92
N VAL A 381 -13.00 15.51 -23.87
CA VAL A 381 -13.82 14.40 -24.38
C VAL A 381 -13.73 14.29 -25.90
N TYR A 382 -13.65 15.40 -26.62
CA TYR A 382 -13.43 15.40 -28.07
C TYR A 382 -12.11 14.69 -28.43
N LEU A 383 -11.02 15.04 -27.78
CA LEU A 383 -9.73 14.37 -27.94
C LEU A 383 -9.81 12.89 -27.58
N GLN A 384 -10.46 12.55 -26.46
CA GLN A 384 -10.71 11.16 -26.07
C GLN A 384 -11.36 10.36 -27.17
N VAL A 385 -12.49 10.85 -27.72
CA VAL A 385 -13.26 10.14 -28.76
C VAL A 385 -12.43 9.96 -30.04
N VAL A 386 -11.61 10.93 -30.39
CA VAL A 386 -10.69 10.79 -31.54
C VAL A 386 -9.65 9.69 -31.27
N LEU A 387 -9.05 9.67 -30.05
CA LEU A 387 -8.08 8.65 -29.67
C LEU A 387 -8.69 7.26 -29.62
N GLU A 388 -9.90 7.12 -29.07
CA GLU A 388 -10.61 5.84 -29.04
C GLU A 388 -10.89 5.31 -30.46
N LYS A 389 -11.26 6.18 -31.40
CA LYS A 389 -11.44 5.79 -32.80
C LYS A 389 -10.13 5.46 -33.52
N LEU A 390 -9.05 6.16 -33.18
CA LEU A 390 -7.73 5.97 -33.79
C LEU A 390 -7.07 4.68 -33.30
N THR A 391 -7.16 4.40 -32.00
CA THR A 391 -6.49 3.24 -31.37
C THR A 391 -7.35 1.98 -31.38
N GLY A 392 -8.67 2.12 -31.51
CA GLY A 392 -9.63 1.02 -31.32
C GLY A 392 -9.82 0.59 -29.86
N LYS A 393 -9.21 1.32 -28.90
CA LYS A 393 -9.29 1.07 -27.47
C LYS A 393 -10.07 2.15 -26.76
N GLY A 394 -10.86 1.77 -25.75
CA GLY A 394 -11.57 2.74 -24.90
C GLY A 394 -10.63 3.46 -23.93
N LEU A 395 -11.09 4.62 -23.41
CA LEU A 395 -10.31 5.42 -22.46
C LEU A 395 -9.84 4.60 -21.23
N GLU A 396 -10.71 3.76 -20.68
CA GLU A 396 -10.35 2.94 -19.51
C GLU A 396 -9.21 1.98 -19.83
N GLU A 397 -9.28 1.30 -20.97
CA GLU A 397 -8.23 0.36 -21.41
C GLU A 397 -6.89 1.08 -21.61
N LEU A 398 -6.91 2.22 -22.31
CA LEU A 398 -5.71 3.04 -22.50
C LEU A 398 -5.12 3.53 -21.17
N ALA A 399 -5.97 3.94 -20.24
CA ALA A 399 -5.52 4.42 -18.93
C ALA A 399 -4.94 3.30 -18.07
N GLN A 400 -5.52 2.10 -18.10
CA GLN A 400 -4.96 0.93 -17.41
C GLN A 400 -3.57 0.61 -17.98
N GLU A 401 -3.44 0.44 -19.28
CA GLU A 401 -2.17 0.06 -19.91
C GLU A 401 -1.05 1.10 -19.74
N ILE A 402 -1.37 2.38 -19.87
CA ILE A 402 -0.37 3.45 -19.94
C ILE A 402 -0.04 4.04 -18.57
N ILE A 403 -1.01 4.11 -17.67
CA ILE A 403 -0.85 4.83 -16.39
C ILE A 403 -1.05 3.92 -15.18
N PHE A 404 -2.23 3.27 -15.06
CA PHE A 404 -2.62 2.66 -13.79
C PHE A 404 -1.82 1.39 -13.48
N GLU A 405 -1.67 0.47 -14.43
CA GLU A 405 -0.87 -0.75 -14.23
C GLU A 405 0.62 -0.45 -14.04
N PRO A 406 1.29 0.37 -14.89
CA PRO A 406 2.70 0.71 -14.69
C PRO A 406 2.99 1.36 -13.34
N LEU A 407 2.09 2.20 -12.83
CA LEU A 407 2.23 2.88 -11.54
C LEU A 407 1.63 2.09 -10.37
N GLN A 408 1.09 0.89 -10.61
CA GLN A 408 0.41 0.08 -9.60
C GLN A 408 -0.72 0.85 -8.88
N MET A 409 -1.46 1.65 -9.64
CA MET A 409 -2.63 2.40 -9.18
C MET A 409 -3.86 1.48 -9.19
N ASN A 410 -3.80 0.41 -8.42
CA ASN A 410 -4.75 -0.70 -8.47
C ASN A 410 -6.18 -0.32 -8.04
N ASN A 411 -6.39 0.84 -7.44
CA ASN A 411 -7.69 1.37 -7.02
C ASN A 411 -8.08 2.62 -7.80
N SER A 412 -7.60 2.74 -9.05
CA SER A 412 -7.95 3.82 -9.96
C SER A 412 -8.60 3.28 -11.23
N SER A 413 -9.59 4.03 -11.76
CA SER A 413 -10.33 3.71 -12.97
C SER A 413 -11.08 4.95 -13.46
N TYR A 414 -11.30 5.08 -14.76
CA TYR A 414 -12.21 6.11 -15.31
C TYR A 414 -13.68 5.69 -15.27
N GLN A 415 -13.98 4.55 -14.71
CA GLN A 415 -15.35 4.05 -14.55
C GLN A 415 -15.55 3.48 -13.16
N TRP A 416 -16.78 3.47 -12.67
CA TRP A 416 -17.14 2.78 -11.44
C TRP A 416 -17.05 1.26 -11.62
N ILE A 417 -16.33 0.57 -10.73
CA ILE A 417 -16.17 -0.88 -10.76
C ILE A 417 -16.57 -1.50 -9.42
N PRO A 418 -17.06 -2.77 -9.40
CA PRO A 418 -17.66 -3.38 -8.21
C PRO A 418 -16.78 -3.39 -6.96
N ARG A 419 -15.46 -3.42 -7.11
CA ARG A 419 -14.56 -3.40 -5.95
C ARG A 419 -14.62 -2.09 -5.15
N PHE A 420 -15.02 -0.97 -5.77
CA PHE A 420 -15.14 0.32 -5.08
C PHE A 420 -16.33 0.36 -4.10
N GLU A 421 -17.35 -0.48 -4.29
CA GLU A 421 -18.50 -0.57 -3.38
C GLU A 421 -18.11 -0.88 -1.93
N LYS A 422 -16.96 -1.52 -1.71
CA LYS A 422 -16.49 -1.92 -0.39
C LYS A 422 -15.96 -0.75 0.44
N ASP A 423 -15.35 0.24 -0.22
CA ASP A 423 -14.71 1.38 0.46
C ASP A 423 -14.66 2.61 -0.45
N PHE A 424 -15.67 3.48 -0.33
CA PHE A 424 -15.74 4.74 -1.07
C PHE A 424 -16.26 5.88 -0.19
N ALA A 425 -15.91 7.10 -0.58
CA ALA A 425 -16.39 8.32 0.06
C ALA A 425 -17.65 8.85 -0.64
N TYR A 426 -18.62 9.29 0.16
CA TYR A 426 -19.69 10.17 -0.31
C TYR A 426 -19.19 11.61 -0.37
N GLY A 427 -19.60 12.37 -1.39
CA GLY A 427 -19.52 13.82 -1.37
C GLY A 427 -20.51 14.38 -0.35
N HIS A 428 -20.13 15.45 0.36
CA HIS A 428 -20.96 16.05 1.41
C HIS A 428 -21.22 17.52 1.12
N MET A 429 -22.48 17.92 1.32
CA MET A 429 -22.90 19.32 1.36
C MET A 429 -22.28 20.03 2.57
N THR A 430 -22.36 21.36 2.59
CA THR A 430 -21.84 22.19 3.69
C THR A 430 -22.43 21.82 5.06
N ASP A 431 -23.67 21.37 5.11
CA ASP A 431 -24.39 20.92 6.34
C ASP A 431 -24.09 19.45 6.71
N GLY A 432 -23.22 18.78 5.99
CA GLY A 432 -22.85 17.38 6.21
C GLY A 432 -23.82 16.35 5.63
N LYS A 433 -24.87 16.78 4.92
CA LYS A 433 -25.69 15.86 4.13
C LYS A 433 -24.89 15.34 2.94
N LYS A 434 -25.12 14.09 2.58
CA LYS A 434 -24.39 13.48 1.47
C LYS A 434 -25.15 13.60 0.15
N TYR A 435 -24.41 13.78 -0.92
CA TYR A 435 -24.90 13.59 -2.28
C TYR A 435 -25.10 12.12 -2.59
N GLY A 436 -25.94 11.80 -3.58
CA GLY A 436 -25.98 10.46 -4.17
C GLY A 436 -24.63 10.12 -4.80
N LYS A 437 -24.16 8.87 -4.62
CA LYS A 437 -22.96 8.43 -5.34
C LYS A 437 -23.31 8.22 -6.81
N ASP A 438 -22.59 8.91 -7.69
CA ASP A 438 -22.62 8.63 -9.13
C ASP A 438 -21.84 7.33 -9.41
N ILE A 439 -22.51 6.37 -10.01
CA ILE A 439 -21.96 5.07 -10.42
C ILE A 439 -22.04 4.92 -11.94
N ASP A 440 -22.08 6.01 -12.64
CA ASP A 440 -22.05 6.07 -14.10
C ASP A 440 -20.80 5.39 -14.65
N ASN A 441 -20.99 4.47 -15.58
CA ASN A 441 -19.91 3.67 -16.17
C ASN A 441 -19.40 4.21 -17.51
N GLU A 442 -19.77 5.43 -17.90
CA GLU A 442 -19.20 6.05 -19.10
C GLU A 442 -17.88 6.74 -18.79
N PRO A 443 -16.72 6.21 -19.23
CA PRO A 443 -15.43 6.88 -19.04
C PRO A 443 -15.38 8.23 -19.75
N ARG A 444 -15.05 9.30 -19.03
CA ARG A 444 -14.85 10.65 -19.55
C ARG A 444 -13.53 11.23 -19.06
N SER A 445 -12.62 11.50 -19.98
CA SER A 445 -11.27 12.00 -19.68
C SER A 445 -11.25 13.30 -18.86
N GLY A 446 -12.35 14.06 -18.94
CA GLY A 446 -12.50 15.33 -18.21
C GLY A 446 -12.98 15.22 -16.78
N SER A 447 -13.55 14.08 -16.33
CA SER A 447 -14.32 14.10 -15.08
C SER A 447 -14.45 12.79 -14.29
N THR A 448 -14.37 11.60 -14.88
CA THR A 448 -14.87 10.38 -14.22
C THR A 448 -13.80 9.54 -13.52
N LEU A 449 -12.65 10.08 -13.24
CA LEU A 449 -11.63 9.37 -12.46
C LEU A 449 -12.15 9.02 -11.07
N GLU A 450 -12.20 7.75 -10.75
CA GLU A 450 -12.31 7.20 -9.41
C GLU A 450 -10.91 6.79 -8.97
N THR A 451 -10.46 7.24 -7.80
CA THR A 451 -9.09 6.97 -7.32
C THR A 451 -9.03 6.99 -5.80
N THR A 452 -7.88 6.68 -5.23
CA THR A 452 -7.59 6.84 -3.81
C THR A 452 -6.48 7.87 -3.61
N ALA A 453 -6.36 8.43 -2.41
CA ALA A 453 -5.23 9.32 -2.10
C ALA A 453 -3.89 8.60 -2.32
N SER A 454 -3.78 7.34 -1.88
CA SER A 454 -2.58 6.51 -2.10
C SER A 454 -2.21 6.37 -3.57
N ASP A 455 -3.16 6.11 -4.45
CA ASP A 455 -2.87 5.92 -5.88
C ASP A 455 -2.54 7.26 -6.55
N TYR A 456 -3.27 8.33 -6.23
CA TYR A 456 -2.96 9.64 -6.82
C TYR A 456 -1.61 10.19 -6.35
N ILE A 457 -1.16 9.84 -5.13
CA ILE A 457 0.20 10.12 -4.64
C ILE A 457 1.24 9.41 -5.50
N LYS A 458 1.03 8.15 -5.90
CA LYS A 458 1.93 7.43 -6.82
C LYS A 458 2.03 8.16 -8.15
N PHE A 459 0.90 8.60 -8.70
CA PHE A 459 0.85 9.38 -9.94
C PHE A 459 1.68 10.67 -9.84
N LEU A 460 1.48 11.48 -8.79
CA LEU A 460 2.24 12.70 -8.60
C LEU A 460 3.73 12.44 -8.33
N THR A 461 4.06 11.36 -7.63
CA THR A 461 5.44 10.92 -7.40
C THR A 461 6.12 10.56 -8.72
N ALA A 462 5.43 9.80 -9.58
CA ALA A 462 5.94 9.43 -10.89
C ALA A 462 6.17 10.67 -11.79
N ILE A 463 5.28 11.66 -11.73
CA ILE A 463 5.47 12.95 -12.41
C ILE A 463 6.73 13.67 -11.92
N LEU A 464 6.91 13.80 -10.61
CA LEU A 464 8.09 14.46 -10.03
C LEU A 464 9.39 13.73 -10.39
N ASN A 465 9.36 12.40 -10.47
CA ASN A 465 10.49 11.58 -10.87
C ASN A 465 10.67 11.44 -12.39
N GLN A 466 9.70 11.93 -13.19
CA GLN A 466 9.70 11.81 -14.66
C GLN A 466 9.75 10.34 -15.13
N GLU A 467 8.90 9.47 -14.54
CA GLU A 467 8.96 8.02 -14.76
C GLU A 467 8.24 7.56 -16.04
N LEU A 468 7.09 8.16 -16.37
CA LEU A 468 6.23 7.69 -17.48
C LEU A 468 6.61 8.25 -18.84
N LEU A 469 7.18 9.44 -18.86
CA LEU A 469 7.47 10.21 -20.07
C LEU A 469 8.92 10.71 -20.08
N SER A 470 9.40 11.07 -21.24
CA SER A 470 10.67 11.76 -21.38
C SER A 470 10.64 13.13 -20.70
N LYS A 471 11.84 13.63 -20.35
CA LYS A 471 11.97 14.99 -19.81
C LYS A 471 11.38 16.04 -20.77
N ALA A 472 11.56 15.86 -22.06
CA ALA A 472 11.04 16.80 -23.08
C ALA A 472 9.50 16.87 -23.06
N SER A 473 8.82 15.73 -22.88
CA SER A 473 7.36 15.69 -22.78
C SER A 473 6.87 16.32 -21.48
N TYR A 474 7.56 16.15 -20.36
CA TYR A 474 7.22 16.86 -19.12
C TYR A 474 7.47 18.36 -19.22
N ASP A 475 8.56 18.78 -19.86
CA ASP A 475 8.83 20.20 -20.09
C ASP A 475 7.72 20.82 -20.97
N GLU A 476 7.21 20.07 -21.97
CA GLU A 476 6.09 20.50 -22.82
C GLU A 476 4.77 20.60 -22.05
N ILE A 477 4.42 19.58 -21.23
CA ILE A 477 3.22 19.59 -20.38
C ILE A 477 3.22 20.81 -19.47
N PHE A 478 4.37 21.12 -18.85
CA PHE A 478 4.55 22.15 -17.84
C PHE A 478 5.13 23.45 -18.40
N SER A 479 4.85 23.76 -19.67
CA SER A 479 5.15 25.03 -20.30
C SER A 479 3.90 25.89 -20.42
N SER A 480 4.09 27.21 -20.56
CA SER A 480 3.00 28.16 -20.83
C SER A 480 2.51 27.99 -22.26
N GLN A 481 1.39 27.31 -22.48
CA GLN A 481 0.77 27.10 -23.79
C GLN A 481 -0.10 28.29 -24.20
N ILE A 482 -0.82 28.84 -23.27
CA ILE A 482 -1.70 30.02 -23.46
C ILE A 482 -1.79 30.82 -22.17
N ARG A 483 -1.66 32.17 -22.25
CA ARG A 483 -1.86 33.06 -21.12
C ARG A 483 -3.32 33.10 -20.70
N ILE A 484 -3.56 33.14 -19.38
CA ILE A 484 -4.89 33.27 -18.78
C ILE A 484 -5.09 34.73 -18.38
N TYR A 485 -5.99 35.40 -19.08
CA TYR A 485 -6.35 36.80 -18.80
C TYR A 485 -7.72 36.95 -18.13
N SER A 486 -8.40 35.85 -17.76
CA SER A 486 -9.68 35.94 -17.06
C SER A 486 -9.48 36.39 -15.61
N LEU A 487 -10.37 37.25 -15.10
CA LEU A 487 -10.33 37.71 -13.72
C LEU A 487 -10.59 36.59 -12.73
N LYS A 488 -11.47 35.64 -13.10
CA LYS A 488 -11.81 34.45 -12.32
C LYS A 488 -11.76 33.20 -13.20
N HIS A 489 -11.64 32.04 -12.60
CA HIS A 489 -11.66 30.77 -13.31
C HIS A 489 -13.08 30.41 -13.81
N PHE A 490 -14.07 30.64 -12.96
CA PHE A 490 -15.47 30.33 -13.25
C PHE A 490 -16.40 31.49 -12.85
N GLY A 491 -17.65 31.40 -13.31
CA GLY A 491 -18.70 32.38 -13.03
C GLY A 491 -18.67 33.59 -13.97
N PRO A 492 -19.43 34.64 -13.67
CA PRO A 492 -19.58 35.80 -14.55
C PRO A 492 -18.25 36.49 -14.89
N ASP A 493 -17.35 36.56 -13.93
CA ASP A 493 -16.05 37.22 -14.06
C ASP A 493 -15.03 36.40 -14.88
N ALA A 494 -15.35 35.17 -15.27
CA ALA A 494 -14.50 34.39 -16.18
C ALA A 494 -14.40 35.00 -17.58
N ALA A 495 -15.37 35.80 -17.99
CA ALA A 495 -15.33 36.57 -19.24
C ALA A 495 -14.62 37.92 -19.12
N THR A 496 -14.36 38.41 -17.89
CA THR A 496 -13.71 39.70 -17.63
C THR A 496 -12.21 39.57 -17.80
N THR A 497 -11.61 40.37 -18.66
CA THR A 497 -10.17 40.38 -18.92
C THR A 497 -9.43 41.24 -17.85
N THR A 498 -8.27 40.74 -17.40
CA THR A 498 -7.42 41.42 -16.42
C THR A 498 -5.93 41.18 -16.71
N THR A 499 -5.08 42.13 -16.25
CA THR A 499 -3.62 41.98 -16.22
C THR A 499 -3.10 41.63 -14.81
N LYS A 500 -4.00 41.40 -13.85
CA LYS A 500 -3.67 41.15 -12.45
C LYS A 500 -2.65 40.03 -12.25
N TYR A 501 -2.69 39.01 -13.08
CA TYR A 501 -1.86 37.81 -12.95
C TYR A 501 -0.66 37.79 -13.92
N ASP A 502 -0.32 38.93 -14.53
CA ASP A 502 0.82 39.01 -15.45
C ASP A 502 2.16 38.79 -14.73
N THR A 503 2.29 39.25 -13.49
CA THR A 503 3.50 39.12 -12.68
C THR A 503 3.86 37.69 -12.33
N ILE A 504 2.88 36.78 -12.35
CA ILE A 504 3.07 35.33 -12.11
C ILE A 504 2.97 34.51 -13.40
N ASN A 505 2.87 35.16 -14.55
CA ASN A 505 2.75 34.49 -15.85
C ASN A 505 1.63 33.42 -15.88
N LEU A 506 0.47 33.70 -15.23
CA LEU A 506 -0.62 32.73 -15.13
C LEU A 506 -1.02 32.22 -16.49
N SER A 507 -0.93 30.93 -16.72
CA SER A 507 -1.08 30.29 -18.02
C SER A 507 -1.74 28.91 -17.89
N CYS A 508 -2.21 28.38 -18.99
CA CYS A 508 -2.54 26.96 -19.08
C CYS A 508 -1.38 26.22 -19.76
N GLY A 509 -0.94 25.13 -19.14
CA GLY A 509 -0.11 24.11 -19.75
C GLY A 509 -0.98 23.04 -20.42
N LEU A 510 -0.44 21.85 -20.68
CA LEU A 510 -1.23 20.74 -21.23
C LEU A 510 -1.93 19.99 -20.09
N GLY A 511 -3.17 20.36 -19.81
CA GLY A 511 -4.00 19.77 -18.75
C GLY A 511 -3.75 20.31 -17.34
N TRP A 512 -2.80 21.23 -17.16
CA TRP A 512 -2.41 21.83 -15.90
C TRP A 512 -2.47 23.36 -15.95
N VAL A 513 -2.68 23.99 -14.81
CA VAL A 513 -2.48 25.43 -14.64
C VAL A 513 -1.00 25.68 -14.34
N TYR A 514 -0.40 26.63 -15.04
CA TYR A 514 0.99 27.04 -14.88
C TYR A 514 1.07 28.44 -14.31
N PHE A 515 1.99 28.67 -13.39
CA PHE A 515 2.35 30.03 -12.94
C PHE A 515 3.78 30.05 -12.37
N GLU A 516 4.35 31.25 -12.35
CA GLU A 516 5.71 31.48 -11.87
C GLU A 516 5.72 31.98 -10.43
N THR A 517 6.72 31.54 -9.68
CA THR A 517 6.94 31.94 -8.28
C THR A 517 8.42 32.28 -8.09
N PRO A 518 8.81 32.95 -6.98
CA PRO A 518 10.23 33.13 -6.65
C PRO A 518 11.01 31.81 -6.46
N TYR A 519 10.31 30.70 -6.35
CA TYR A 519 10.87 29.36 -6.18
C TYR A 519 10.91 28.53 -7.49
N GLY A 520 10.67 29.18 -8.63
CA GLY A 520 10.55 28.54 -9.93
C GLY A 520 9.10 28.36 -10.38
N LYS A 521 8.92 27.55 -11.44
CA LYS A 521 7.58 27.26 -11.95
C LYS A 521 6.77 26.38 -11.01
N ALA A 522 5.49 26.70 -10.91
CA ALA A 522 4.50 25.87 -10.23
C ALA A 522 3.45 25.40 -11.24
N VAL A 523 3.01 24.16 -11.09
CA VAL A 523 1.91 23.58 -11.87
C VAL A 523 0.87 23.01 -10.94
N SER A 524 -0.39 23.28 -11.23
CA SER A 524 -1.49 22.85 -10.36
C SER A 524 -2.64 22.27 -11.14
N LYS A 525 -3.41 21.41 -10.45
CA LYS A 525 -4.67 20.87 -10.95
C LYS A 525 -5.68 20.77 -9.83
N GLY A 526 -6.82 21.41 -10.00
CA GLY A 526 -7.99 21.27 -9.15
C GLY A 526 -9.01 20.28 -9.71
N GLY A 527 -9.92 19.84 -8.85
CA GLY A 527 -11.06 19.02 -9.21
C GLY A 527 -12.27 19.39 -8.37
N HIS A 528 -13.42 19.63 -9.00
CA HIS A 528 -14.69 19.96 -8.35
C HIS A 528 -15.80 19.04 -8.86
N GLY A 529 -16.59 18.54 -7.94
CA GLY A 529 -17.79 17.77 -8.19
C GLY A 529 -18.73 17.88 -6.98
N ASP A 530 -19.86 17.23 -7.02
CA ASP A 530 -20.86 17.28 -5.94
C ASP A 530 -20.28 16.77 -4.61
N GLY A 531 -19.94 17.71 -3.71
CA GLY A 531 -19.32 17.42 -2.43
C GLY A 531 -17.85 16.98 -2.50
N PHE A 532 -17.17 17.16 -3.64
CA PHE A 532 -15.75 16.84 -3.80
C PHE A 532 -14.98 18.05 -4.30
N GLN A 533 -13.93 18.41 -3.59
CA GLN A 533 -13.05 19.50 -3.94
C GLN A 533 -11.60 19.05 -3.75
N HIS A 534 -10.78 19.21 -4.78
CA HIS A 534 -9.40 18.73 -4.79
C HIS A 534 -8.46 19.81 -5.29
N TYR A 535 -7.24 19.75 -4.81
CA TYR A 535 -6.15 20.58 -5.30
C TYR A 535 -4.83 19.83 -5.23
N SER A 536 -4.07 19.87 -6.31
CA SER A 536 -2.70 19.41 -6.33
C SER A 536 -1.81 20.51 -6.90
N ILE A 537 -0.64 20.69 -6.32
CA ILE A 537 0.39 21.63 -6.78
C ILE A 537 1.75 20.95 -6.73
N LEU A 538 2.54 21.14 -7.78
CA LEU A 538 3.90 20.67 -7.87
C LEU A 538 4.84 21.83 -8.21
N PHE A 539 6.03 21.77 -7.65
CA PHE A 539 7.20 22.58 -7.98
C PHE A 539 8.27 21.63 -8.55
N PRO A 540 8.18 21.28 -9.83
CA PRO A 540 8.95 20.17 -10.41
C PRO A 540 10.46 20.35 -10.26
N GLU A 541 10.96 21.58 -10.37
CA GLU A 541 12.39 21.91 -10.25
C GLU A 541 12.93 21.70 -8.84
N LEU A 542 12.07 21.84 -7.82
CA LEU A 542 12.42 21.64 -6.41
C LEU A 542 12.12 20.20 -5.93
N GLY A 543 11.40 19.43 -6.71
CA GLY A 543 10.89 18.13 -6.27
C GLY A 543 9.92 18.23 -5.09
N LYS A 544 9.19 19.35 -4.98
CA LYS A 544 8.23 19.63 -3.90
C LYS A 544 6.81 19.69 -4.43
N GLY A 545 5.84 19.51 -3.54
CA GLY A 545 4.43 19.63 -3.90
C GLY A 545 3.48 19.29 -2.77
N MET A 546 2.20 19.39 -3.06
CA MET A 546 1.14 19.05 -2.13
C MET A 546 -0.09 18.51 -2.88
N LEU A 547 -0.75 17.53 -2.29
CA LEU A 547 -2.06 17.03 -2.68
C LEU A 547 -3.06 17.26 -1.55
N ILE A 548 -4.23 17.76 -1.91
CA ILE A 548 -5.40 17.92 -1.02
C ILE A 548 -6.60 17.29 -1.75
N MET A 549 -7.19 16.26 -1.16
CA MET A 549 -8.43 15.65 -1.68
C MET A 549 -9.48 15.67 -0.59
N THR A 550 -10.62 16.33 -0.86
CA THR A 550 -11.71 16.42 0.12
C THR A 550 -12.99 15.81 -0.44
N ASN A 551 -13.84 15.33 0.47
CA ASN A 551 -15.20 14.93 0.15
C ASN A 551 -16.22 15.85 0.84
N SER A 552 -16.04 17.16 0.66
CA SER A 552 -16.79 18.24 1.31
C SER A 552 -16.90 19.47 0.44
N ASP A 553 -18.08 20.08 0.33
CA ASP A 553 -18.30 21.40 -0.29
C ASP A 553 -17.60 22.54 0.48
N ASN A 554 -17.19 22.31 1.72
CA ASN A 554 -16.36 23.22 2.50
C ASN A 554 -14.84 23.01 2.23
N GLY A 555 -14.45 21.97 1.50
CA GLY A 555 -13.07 21.53 1.36
C GLY A 555 -12.13 22.61 0.83
N GLU A 556 -12.55 23.34 -0.20
CA GLU A 556 -11.71 24.40 -0.79
C GLU A 556 -11.42 25.54 0.19
N SER A 557 -12.31 25.81 1.14
CA SER A 557 -12.21 26.97 2.03
C SER A 557 -10.99 26.98 2.97
N ILE A 558 -10.27 25.84 3.08
CA ILE A 558 -9.04 25.71 3.88
C ILE A 558 -7.76 25.72 3.03
N TYR A 559 -7.83 25.74 1.70
CA TYR A 559 -6.67 25.49 0.83
C TYR A 559 -5.56 26.49 1.02
N LYS A 560 -5.88 27.79 1.04
CA LYS A 560 -4.87 28.85 1.16
C LYS A 560 -4.08 28.70 2.47
N GLU A 561 -4.78 28.61 3.61
CA GLU A 561 -4.12 28.45 4.90
C GLU A 561 -3.35 27.14 5.02
N LEU A 562 -3.86 26.09 4.40
CA LEU A 562 -3.22 24.81 4.41
C LEU A 562 -1.93 24.81 3.58
N LEU A 563 -1.94 25.39 2.36
CA LEU A 563 -0.76 25.58 1.52
C LEU A 563 0.30 26.45 2.21
N GLU A 564 -0.11 27.59 2.81
CA GLU A 564 0.79 28.47 3.53
C GLU A 564 1.43 27.77 4.75
N SER A 565 0.63 27.01 5.51
CA SER A 565 1.12 26.31 6.72
C SER A 565 2.01 25.12 6.38
N ALA A 566 1.63 24.33 5.37
CA ALA A 566 2.27 23.06 5.06
C ALA A 566 3.56 23.23 4.26
N ILE A 567 3.52 24.03 3.21
CA ILE A 567 4.63 24.20 2.26
C ILE A 567 5.10 25.66 2.09
N ALA A 568 4.54 26.61 2.84
CA ALA A 568 4.81 28.05 2.74
C ALA A 568 4.46 28.64 1.35
N ASP A 569 3.49 28.07 0.65
CA ASP A 569 3.01 28.61 -0.62
C ASP A 569 2.05 29.80 -0.39
N LYS A 570 2.48 30.96 -0.83
CA LYS A 570 1.72 32.24 -0.82
C LYS A 570 1.40 32.73 -2.23
N TYR A 571 1.77 31.97 -3.25
CA TYR A 571 1.77 32.40 -4.64
C TYR A 571 0.67 31.75 -5.48
N THR A 572 0.07 30.66 -5.00
CA THR A 572 -1.13 30.09 -5.62
C THR A 572 -2.17 31.18 -5.87
N PRO A 573 -2.64 31.35 -7.11
CA PRO A 573 -3.58 32.41 -7.49
C PRO A 573 -5.01 32.11 -6.98
N SER A 574 -5.17 32.07 -5.63
CA SER A 574 -6.40 31.66 -4.97
C SER A 574 -7.60 32.54 -5.33
N GLU A 575 -7.39 33.84 -5.57
CA GLU A 575 -8.47 34.72 -6.03
C GLU A 575 -8.96 34.36 -7.44
N TRP A 576 -8.06 33.96 -8.34
CA TRP A 576 -8.45 33.47 -9.67
C TRP A 576 -9.27 32.18 -9.57
N SER A 577 -8.89 31.28 -8.65
CA SER A 577 -9.60 30.01 -8.42
C SER A 577 -10.97 30.17 -7.73
N ASN A 578 -11.47 31.36 -7.52
CA ASN A 578 -12.73 31.64 -6.78
C ASN A 578 -12.69 31.27 -5.30
N TYR A 579 -11.49 31.13 -4.70
CA TYR A 579 -11.32 30.79 -3.30
C TYR A 579 -12.04 31.76 -2.35
N ILE A 580 -12.80 31.20 -1.40
CA ILE A 580 -13.45 31.92 -0.30
C ILE A 580 -13.04 31.25 1.01
N PRO A 581 -12.36 31.96 1.94
CA PRO A 581 -11.99 31.40 3.23
C PRO A 581 -13.20 31.02 4.06
N TYR A 582 -13.05 30.00 4.90
CA TYR A 582 -14.14 29.49 5.75
C TYR A 582 -14.66 30.52 6.76
N ASP A 583 -13.82 31.45 7.18
CA ASP A 583 -14.17 32.55 8.11
C ASP A 583 -14.94 33.71 7.46
N LYS A 584 -15.12 33.64 6.12
CA LYS A 584 -15.85 34.64 5.33
C LYS A 584 -17.06 34.07 4.58
N LYS A 585 -17.39 32.82 4.83
CA LYS A 585 -18.58 32.15 4.25
C LYS A 585 -19.85 32.48 5.02
#